data_03ac46eb702f2ed410c6acaf92130f4f
#
_entry.id   03ac46eb702f2ed410c6acaf92130f4f
#
_cell.length_a   1.000
_cell.length_b   1.000
_cell.length_c   1.000
_cell.angle_alpha   90.00
_cell.angle_beta   90.00
_cell.angle_gamma   90.00
#
_symmetry.space_group_name_H-M   'P 1'
#
loop_
_entity.id
_entity.type
_entity.pdbx_description
1 polymer ?
#
loop_
_entity_poly.entity_id
_entity_poly.type
_entity_poly.pdbx_seq_one_letter_code
_entity_poly.pdbx_strand_id
1 'polypeptide(L)'
;MSANFNVSPSPHIRDRVKSSNIMLFVVIALLPATFFGIYNFRHENAWLLVLVTTASAVLAEYIYEKLMHKPVTIQDFSAVVTGLLLALNLPPTLPLWMGALGSVFAIIVVKQLFGGLGQNFMNPALGARCFLLISFTGKMTYFVYDGVTGPTPLAN
;
A
#
# COMPACT_ATOMS: atom_id res chain seq x y z
N MET A 1 -24.80 33.90 37.88
CA MET A 1 -23.41 33.54 37.47
C MET A 1 -23.42 32.05 37.03
N SER A 2 -23.54 31.80 35.73
CA SER A 2 -23.46 30.44 35.17
C SER A 2 -21.99 30.11 34.94
N ALA A 3 -21.44 29.25 35.78
CA ALA A 3 -20.10 28.72 35.58
C ALA A 3 -20.11 27.77 34.37
N ASN A 4 -19.54 28.21 33.24
CA ASN A 4 -19.28 27.34 32.10
C ASN A 4 -18.15 26.36 32.48
N PHE A 5 -18.51 25.19 32.92
CA PHE A 5 -17.55 24.10 33.09
C PHE A 5 -17.21 23.56 31.70
N ASN A 6 -16.00 23.87 31.21
CA ASN A 6 -15.42 23.18 30.06
C ASN A 6 -15.09 21.74 30.45
N VAL A 7 -16.05 20.85 30.23
CA VAL A 7 -15.81 19.41 30.32
C VAL A 7 -15.06 18.97 29.07
N SER A 8 -13.73 18.93 29.13
CA SER A 8 -12.95 18.26 28.08
C SER A 8 -12.96 16.74 28.37
N PRO A 9 -13.53 15.90 27.52
CA PRO A 9 -13.47 14.46 27.70
C PRO A 9 -12.05 13.98 27.40
N SER A 10 -11.34 13.49 28.40
CA SER A 10 -9.99 12.91 28.43
C SER A 10 -8.83 13.90 28.16
N PRO A 11 -7.64 13.67 28.76
CA PRO A 11 -6.48 14.48 28.55
C PRO A 11 -5.98 14.35 27.10
N HIS A 12 -6.17 15.37 26.28
CA HIS A 12 -5.63 15.44 24.93
C HIS A 12 -4.15 15.82 25.01
N ILE A 13 -3.27 14.81 25.07
CA ILE A 13 -1.85 15.00 24.77
C ILE A 13 -1.77 15.15 23.25
N ARG A 14 -1.72 16.37 22.75
CA ARG A 14 -1.46 16.65 21.33
C ARG A 14 0.06 16.53 21.13
N ASP A 15 0.47 15.42 20.55
CA ASP A 15 1.81 15.31 20.00
C ASP A 15 1.94 16.22 18.76
N ARG A 16 3.13 16.80 18.56
CA ARG A 16 3.45 17.63 17.40
C ARG A 16 3.60 16.78 16.11
N VAL A 17 3.64 15.47 16.24
CA VAL A 17 3.80 14.55 15.12
C VAL A 17 2.49 14.36 14.40
N LYS A 18 2.40 14.85 13.17
CA LYS A 18 1.24 14.62 12.29
C LYS A 18 1.28 13.20 11.71
N SER A 19 0.12 12.64 11.39
CA SER A 19 0.02 11.33 10.71
C SER A 19 0.85 11.25 9.43
N SER A 20 0.94 12.35 8.66
CA SER A 20 1.78 12.43 7.47
C SER A 20 3.27 12.25 7.76
N ASN A 21 3.77 12.75 8.90
CA ASN A 21 5.16 12.56 9.29
C ASN A 21 5.45 11.09 9.61
N ILE A 22 4.52 10.42 10.29
CA ILE A 22 4.64 8.99 10.61
C ILE A 22 4.67 8.18 9.31
N MET A 23 3.77 8.47 8.37
CA MET A 23 3.75 7.79 7.07
C MET A 23 5.01 8.06 6.25
N LEU A 24 5.54 9.28 6.29
CA LEU A 24 6.81 9.60 5.65
C LEU A 24 7.98 8.79 6.24
N PHE A 25 8.05 8.66 7.58
CA PHE A 25 9.06 7.82 8.22
C PHE A 25 8.94 6.35 7.81
N VAL A 26 7.71 5.83 7.66
CA VAL A 26 7.47 4.48 7.14
C VAL A 26 7.98 4.34 5.71
N VAL A 27 7.72 5.31 4.83
CA VAL A 27 8.27 5.31 3.46
C VAL A 27 9.79 5.25 3.50
N ILE A 28 10.43 6.13 4.29
CA ILE A 28 11.90 6.16 4.42
C ILE A 28 12.44 4.82 4.94
N ALA A 29 11.77 4.21 5.92
CA ALA A 29 12.15 2.90 6.46
C ALA A 29 12.00 1.76 5.45
N LEU A 30 11.07 1.87 4.49
CA LEU A 30 10.88 0.88 3.43
C LEU A 30 11.86 1.04 2.26
N LEU A 31 12.50 2.21 2.09
CA LEU A 31 13.42 2.46 0.97
C LEU A 31 14.59 1.47 0.91
N PRO A 32 15.30 1.15 2.00
CA PRO A 32 16.39 0.17 1.95
C PRO A 32 15.94 -1.19 1.45
N ALA A 33 14.79 -1.69 1.93
CA ALA A 33 14.20 -2.95 1.48
C ALA A 33 13.80 -2.90 0.01
N THR A 34 13.24 -1.77 -0.44
CA THR A 34 12.83 -1.55 -1.83
C THR A 34 14.05 -1.55 -2.75
N PHE A 35 15.11 -0.82 -2.41
CA PHE A 35 16.34 -0.78 -3.20
C PHE A 35 17.01 -2.15 -3.27
N PHE A 36 17.08 -2.86 -2.15
CA PHE A 36 17.63 -4.22 -2.12
C PHE A 36 16.80 -5.18 -2.98
N GLY A 37 15.48 -5.11 -2.89
CA GLY A 37 14.57 -5.92 -3.72
C GLY A 37 14.75 -5.63 -5.22
N ILE A 38 14.82 -4.36 -5.62
CA ILE A 38 15.07 -3.96 -7.01
C ILE A 38 16.42 -4.45 -7.49
N TYR A 39 17.46 -4.33 -6.66
CA TYR A 39 18.81 -4.80 -6.99
C TYR A 39 18.85 -6.31 -7.19
N ASN A 40 18.22 -7.06 -6.28
CA ASN A 40 18.19 -8.52 -6.32
C ASN A 40 17.41 -9.07 -7.53
N PHE A 41 16.28 -8.44 -7.86
CA PHE A 41 15.40 -8.86 -8.96
C PHE A 41 15.50 -7.95 -10.20
N ARG A 42 16.67 -7.38 -10.46
CA ARG A 42 16.89 -6.45 -11.59
C ARG A 42 16.59 -7.05 -12.97
N HIS A 43 16.73 -8.37 -13.13
CA HIS A 43 16.46 -9.06 -14.39
C HIS A 43 14.97 -9.20 -14.70
N GLU A 44 14.10 -9.12 -13.69
CA GLU A 44 12.65 -9.30 -13.79
C GLU A 44 11.89 -7.96 -13.88
N ASN A 45 12.58 -6.85 -14.14
CA ASN A 45 11.98 -5.51 -14.17
C ASN A 45 11.23 -5.13 -12.88
N ALA A 46 11.67 -5.63 -11.73
CA ALA A 46 11.06 -5.37 -10.42
C ALA A 46 10.89 -3.87 -10.11
N TRP A 47 11.81 -3.02 -10.60
CA TRP A 47 11.73 -1.57 -10.45
C TRP A 47 10.49 -0.98 -11.14
N LEU A 48 10.11 -1.52 -12.32
CA LEU A 48 8.89 -1.10 -13.01
C LEU A 48 7.65 -1.53 -12.23
N LEU A 49 7.65 -2.72 -11.65
CA LEU A 49 6.54 -3.19 -10.83
C LEU A 49 6.34 -2.28 -9.62
N VAL A 50 7.41 -1.94 -8.90
CA VAL A 50 7.36 -1.01 -7.76
C VAL A 50 6.83 0.36 -8.18
N LEU A 51 7.33 0.88 -9.30
CA LEU A 51 6.92 2.20 -9.81
C LEU A 51 5.44 2.19 -10.22
N VAL A 52 5.00 1.20 -10.99
CA VAL A 52 3.62 1.11 -11.48
C VAL A 52 2.64 0.90 -10.33
N THR A 53 2.92 0.01 -9.38
CA THR A 53 2.05 -0.23 -8.23
C THR A 53 1.92 1.01 -7.36
N THR A 54 3.02 1.70 -7.08
CA THR A 54 3.00 2.92 -6.26
C THR A 54 2.31 4.07 -6.98
N ALA A 55 2.61 4.29 -8.26
CA ALA A 55 1.98 5.34 -9.06
C ALA A 55 0.47 5.10 -9.22
N SER A 56 0.05 3.87 -9.51
CA SER A 56 -1.36 3.53 -9.64
C SER A 56 -2.12 3.65 -8.32
N ALA A 57 -1.49 3.37 -7.17
CA ALA A 57 -2.09 3.60 -5.85
C ALA A 57 -2.37 5.10 -5.62
N VAL A 58 -1.38 5.96 -5.88
CA VAL A 58 -1.54 7.43 -5.71
C VAL A 58 -2.57 7.99 -6.69
N LEU A 59 -2.54 7.55 -7.95
CA LEU A 59 -3.51 7.99 -8.95
C LEU A 59 -4.93 7.53 -8.61
N ALA A 60 -5.11 6.30 -8.15
CA ALA A 60 -6.41 5.77 -7.75
C ALA A 60 -6.99 6.59 -6.58
N GLU A 61 -6.18 6.95 -5.59
CA GLU A 61 -6.60 7.81 -4.48
C GLU A 61 -7.02 9.20 -4.98
N TYR A 62 -6.18 9.83 -5.80
CA TYR A 62 -6.47 11.14 -6.36
C TYR A 62 -7.78 11.18 -7.16
N ILE A 63 -7.94 10.21 -8.06
CA ILE A 63 -9.15 10.13 -8.91
C ILE A 63 -10.39 9.92 -8.05
N TYR A 64 -10.33 9.00 -7.08
CA TYR A 64 -11.44 8.73 -6.19
C TYR A 64 -11.84 9.95 -5.36
N GLU A 65 -10.88 10.63 -4.73
CA GLU A 65 -11.13 11.80 -3.91
C GLU A 65 -11.73 12.96 -4.74
N LYS A 66 -11.22 13.16 -5.95
CA LYS A 66 -11.73 14.17 -6.88
C LYS A 66 -13.16 13.86 -7.36
N LEU A 67 -13.45 12.60 -7.70
CA LEU A 67 -14.78 12.15 -8.13
C LEU A 67 -15.81 12.26 -7.01
N MET A 68 -15.42 11.95 -5.78
CA MET A 68 -16.27 11.98 -4.60
C MET A 68 -16.31 13.34 -3.91
N HIS A 69 -15.67 14.37 -4.51
CA HIS A 69 -15.58 15.74 -3.94
C HIS A 69 -15.05 15.75 -2.50
N LYS A 70 -14.16 14.78 -2.17
CA LYS A 70 -13.48 14.72 -0.87
C LYS A 70 -12.23 15.60 -0.85
N PRO A 71 -11.78 16.05 0.33
CA PRO A 71 -10.50 16.73 0.43
C PRO A 71 -9.37 15.82 -0.03
N VAL A 72 -8.44 16.36 -0.81
CA VAL A 72 -7.31 15.60 -1.33
C VAL A 72 -6.32 15.28 -0.20
N THR A 73 -6.13 13.99 0.09
CA THR A 73 -5.28 13.49 1.18
C THR A 73 -3.94 12.89 0.73
N ILE A 74 -3.55 13.06 -0.54
CA ILE A 74 -2.29 12.53 -1.10
C ILE A 74 -1.07 12.92 -0.27
N GLN A 75 -1.11 14.10 0.38
CA GLN A 75 -0.01 14.60 1.22
C GLN A 75 0.23 13.75 2.49
N ASP A 76 -0.68 12.85 2.83
CA ASP A 76 -0.53 11.93 3.96
C ASP A 76 0.43 10.76 3.67
N PHE A 77 0.90 10.61 2.43
CA PHE A 77 1.78 9.53 1.98
C PHE A 77 1.22 8.11 2.17
N SER A 78 -0.01 7.97 2.62
CA SER A 78 -0.61 6.67 2.92
C SER A 78 -0.82 5.81 1.67
N ALA A 79 -1.13 6.42 0.50
CA ALA A 79 -1.20 5.71 -0.77
C ALA A 79 0.18 5.21 -1.23
N VAL A 80 1.22 6.01 -1.00
CA VAL A 80 2.62 5.63 -1.30
C VAL A 80 3.03 4.43 -0.45
N VAL A 81 2.76 4.47 0.86
CA VAL A 81 3.01 3.33 1.78
C VAL A 81 2.27 2.08 1.30
N THR A 82 0.98 2.21 0.96
CA THR A 82 0.16 1.08 0.48
C THR A 82 0.73 0.50 -0.82
N GLY A 83 1.09 1.34 -1.78
CA GLY A 83 1.68 0.92 -3.05
C GLY A 83 3.03 0.23 -2.88
N LEU A 84 3.92 0.78 -2.04
CA LEU A 84 5.22 0.17 -1.73
C LEU A 84 5.07 -1.17 -1.00
N LEU A 85 4.22 -1.23 0.03
CA LEU A 85 3.97 -2.48 0.76
C LEU A 85 3.37 -3.54 -0.17
N LEU A 86 2.45 -3.16 -1.05
CA LEU A 86 1.90 -4.09 -2.03
C LEU A 86 3.00 -4.58 -2.97
N ALA A 87 3.78 -3.67 -3.57
CA ALA A 87 4.86 -4.02 -4.48
C ALA A 87 5.86 -5.01 -3.88
N LEU A 88 6.27 -4.79 -2.62
CA LEU A 88 7.17 -5.69 -1.89
C LEU A 88 6.55 -7.06 -1.56
N ASN A 89 5.23 -7.17 -1.63
CA ASN A 89 4.51 -8.42 -1.39
C ASN A 89 4.13 -9.16 -2.68
N LEU A 90 4.39 -8.59 -3.85
CA LEU A 90 4.13 -9.21 -5.14
C LEU A 90 5.35 -9.94 -5.66
N PRO A 91 5.18 -11.08 -6.39
CA PRO A 91 6.30 -11.73 -7.07
C PRO A 91 6.83 -10.80 -8.18
N PRO A 92 8.16 -10.74 -8.37
CA PRO A 92 8.80 -9.82 -9.33
C PRO A 92 8.43 -10.12 -10.78
N THR A 93 8.02 -11.35 -11.08
CA THR A 93 7.58 -11.81 -12.41
C THR A 93 6.14 -11.43 -12.76
N LEU A 94 5.42 -10.76 -11.83
CA LEU A 94 4.03 -10.42 -12.02
C LEU A 94 3.86 -9.39 -13.15
N PRO A 95 2.90 -9.58 -14.08
CA PRO A 95 2.59 -8.57 -15.08
C PRO A 95 2.20 -7.23 -14.45
N LEU A 96 2.71 -6.12 -15.00
CA LEU A 96 2.52 -4.78 -14.45
C LEU A 96 1.05 -4.39 -14.27
N TRP A 97 0.17 -4.81 -15.19
CA TRP A 97 -1.26 -4.52 -15.11
C TRP A 97 -1.93 -5.17 -13.88
N MET A 98 -1.45 -6.34 -13.44
CA MET A 98 -1.95 -6.98 -12.21
C MET A 98 -1.53 -6.19 -10.96
N GLY A 99 -0.30 -5.67 -10.95
CA GLY A 99 0.16 -4.76 -9.89
C GLY A 99 -0.69 -3.50 -9.81
N ALA A 100 -0.99 -2.88 -10.96
CA ALA A 100 -1.87 -1.73 -11.05
C ALA A 100 -3.30 -2.07 -10.57
N LEU A 101 -3.87 -3.19 -11.02
CA LEU A 101 -5.19 -3.66 -10.59
C LEU A 101 -5.26 -3.86 -9.08
N GLY A 102 -4.24 -4.51 -8.50
CA GLY A 102 -4.15 -4.71 -7.05
C GLY A 102 -4.08 -3.39 -6.28
N SER A 103 -3.32 -2.42 -6.79
CA SER A 103 -3.22 -1.09 -6.18
C SER A 103 -4.55 -0.34 -6.21
N VAL A 104 -5.25 -0.36 -7.32
CA VAL A 104 -6.58 0.25 -7.45
C VAL A 104 -7.56 -0.42 -6.48
N PHE A 105 -7.56 -1.74 -6.40
CA PHE A 105 -8.39 -2.48 -5.44
C PHE A 105 -8.03 -2.11 -3.99
N ALA A 106 -6.74 -2.07 -3.64
CA ALA A 106 -6.28 -1.70 -2.30
C ALA A 106 -6.80 -0.32 -1.87
N ILE A 107 -6.67 0.66 -2.76
CA ILE A 107 -7.04 2.05 -2.44
C ILE A 107 -8.56 2.22 -2.46
N ILE A 108 -9.24 1.82 -3.52
CA ILE A 108 -10.67 2.10 -3.66
C ILE A 108 -11.48 1.21 -2.73
N VAL A 109 -11.32 -0.12 -2.81
CA VAL A 109 -12.16 -1.07 -2.10
C VAL A 109 -11.79 -1.18 -0.63
N VAL A 110 -10.51 -1.37 -0.32
CA VAL A 110 -10.10 -1.65 1.07
C VAL A 110 -9.93 -0.38 1.90
N LYS A 111 -9.47 0.73 1.29
CA LYS A 111 -9.20 1.97 2.02
C LYS A 111 -10.35 2.97 1.91
N GLN A 112 -10.68 3.41 0.72
CA GLN A 112 -11.57 4.56 0.51
C GLN A 112 -13.05 4.28 0.76
N LEU A 113 -13.55 3.08 0.45
CA LEU A 113 -14.94 2.72 0.72
C LEU A 113 -15.25 2.66 2.22
N PHE A 114 -14.25 2.40 3.07
CA PHE A 114 -14.40 2.37 4.53
C PHE A 114 -14.13 3.72 5.21
N GLY A 115 -13.83 4.78 4.45
CA GLY A 115 -13.67 6.13 5.00
C GLY A 115 -12.25 6.70 4.95
N GLY A 116 -11.27 5.96 4.43
CA GLY A 116 -9.89 6.40 4.28
C GLY A 116 -8.95 5.94 5.39
N LEU A 117 -7.87 6.69 5.62
CA LEU A 117 -6.83 6.34 6.59
C LEU A 117 -7.40 6.16 8.00
N GLY A 118 -7.12 5.01 8.60
CA GLY A 118 -7.53 4.66 9.96
C GLY A 118 -8.97 4.13 10.11
N GLN A 119 -9.77 4.13 9.04
CA GLN A 119 -11.13 3.61 9.03
C GLN A 119 -11.25 2.23 8.36
N ASN A 120 -10.20 1.77 7.74
CA ASN A 120 -10.16 0.47 7.05
C ASN A 120 -10.05 -0.69 8.08
N PHE A 121 -10.83 -1.76 7.85
CA PHE A 121 -10.87 -2.93 8.73
C PHE A 121 -9.67 -3.87 8.59
N MET A 122 -8.88 -3.73 7.50
CA MET A 122 -7.67 -4.51 7.23
C MET A 122 -6.62 -3.64 6.55
N ASN A 123 -5.37 -4.13 6.52
CA ASN A 123 -4.31 -3.48 5.77
C ASN A 123 -4.61 -3.53 4.27
N PRO A 124 -4.68 -2.39 3.56
CA PRO A 124 -5.04 -2.32 2.15
C PRO A 124 -4.11 -3.14 1.24
N ALA A 125 -2.81 -3.12 1.51
CA ALA A 125 -1.83 -3.87 0.72
C ALA A 125 -2.02 -5.40 0.87
N LEU A 126 -2.29 -5.88 2.08
CA LEU A 126 -2.56 -7.29 2.33
C LEU A 126 -3.90 -7.72 1.75
N GLY A 127 -4.93 -6.90 1.87
CA GLY A 127 -6.24 -7.14 1.25
C GLY A 127 -6.14 -7.29 -0.27
N ALA A 128 -5.38 -6.41 -0.93
CA ALA A 128 -5.12 -6.50 -2.36
C ALA A 128 -4.29 -7.74 -2.74
N ARG A 129 -3.30 -8.10 -1.92
CA ARG A 129 -2.55 -9.34 -2.13
C ARG A 129 -3.45 -10.57 -2.05
N CYS A 130 -4.34 -10.66 -1.07
CA CYS A 130 -5.31 -11.74 -0.97
C CYS A 130 -6.23 -11.78 -2.20
N PHE A 131 -6.74 -10.64 -2.64
CA PHE A 131 -7.55 -10.53 -3.84
C PHE A 131 -6.82 -11.06 -5.08
N LEU A 132 -5.57 -10.62 -5.31
CA LEU A 132 -4.76 -11.09 -6.43
C LEU A 132 -4.42 -12.57 -6.32
N LEU A 133 -4.16 -13.08 -5.11
CA LEU A 133 -3.86 -14.49 -4.88
C LEU A 133 -5.05 -15.38 -5.24
N ILE A 134 -6.26 -14.99 -4.85
CA ILE A 134 -7.48 -15.73 -5.16
C ILE A 134 -7.82 -15.65 -6.65
N SER A 135 -7.66 -14.46 -7.24
CA SER A 135 -8.03 -14.22 -8.65
C SER A 135 -7.01 -14.79 -9.65
N PHE A 136 -5.73 -14.76 -9.31
CA PHE A 136 -4.61 -15.08 -10.20
C PHE A 136 -3.57 -15.99 -9.54
N THR A 137 -4.02 -17.06 -8.89
CA THR A 137 -3.19 -17.96 -8.09
C THR A 137 -1.92 -18.41 -8.83
N GLY A 138 -2.03 -18.84 -10.08
CA GLY A 138 -0.91 -19.34 -10.86
C GLY A 138 0.20 -18.30 -11.12
N LYS A 139 -0.16 -17.02 -11.22
CA LYS A 139 0.83 -15.93 -11.38
C LYS A 139 1.39 -15.46 -10.05
N MET A 140 0.59 -15.48 -9.00
CA MET A 140 0.98 -15.04 -7.67
C MET A 140 1.85 -16.05 -6.91
N THR A 141 1.81 -17.33 -7.31
CA THR A 141 2.61 -18.41 -6.71
C THR A 141 3.82 -18.81 -7.56
N TYR A 142 4.05 -18.10 -8.68
CA TYR A 142 5.18 -18.34 -9.54
C TYR A 142 6.41 -17.57 -9.05
N PHE A 143 7.38 -18.27 -8.49
CA PHE A 143 8.63 -17.70 -8.02
C PHE A 143 9.79 -18.18 -8.88
N VAL A 144 10.74 -17.27 -9.14
CA VAL A 144 11.99 -17.59 -9.85
C VAL A 144 13.08 -17.85 -8.80
N TYR A 145 13.66 -19.02 -8.84
CA TYR A 145 14.87 -19.35 -8.10
C TYR A 145 16.10 -19.24 -9.02
N ASP A 146 17.29 -19.19 -8.46
CA ASP A 146 18.54 -19.10 -9.20
C ASP A 146 18.64 -20.15 -10.34
N GLY A 147 18.15 -19.75 -11.53
CA GLY A 147 18.16 -20.57 -12.74
C GLY A 147 17.07 -21.63 -12.87
N VAL A 148 16.18 -21.80 -11.90
CA VAL A 148 15.07 -22.77 -11.95
C VAL A 148 13.77 -22.12 -11.46
N THR A 149 12.72 -22.25 -12.26
CA THR A 149 11.36 -21.88 -11.85
C THR A 149 10.68 -23.05 -11.14
N GLY A 150 10.22 -22.83 -9.92
CA GLY A 150 9.59 -23.88 -9.13
C GLY A 150 8.68 -23.34 -8.03
N PRO A 151 7.93 -24.21 -7.33
CA PRO A 151 7.17 -23.84 -6.16
C PRO A 151 8.11 -23.32 -5.05
N THR A 152 7.55 -22.60 -4.08
CA THR A 152 8.37 -22.10 -2.95
C THR A 152 9.12 -23.25 -2.26
N PRO A 153 10.29 -23.00 -1.62
CA PRO A 153 11.03 -24.04 -0.91
C PRO A 153 10.22 -24.79 0.15
N LEU A 154 9.12 -24.19 0.61
CA LEU A 154 8.19 -24.77 1.59
C LEU A 154 7.12 -25.68 0.94
N ALA A 155 7.04 -25.74 -0.38
CA ALA A 155 6.05 -26.53 -1.12
C ALA A 155 6.58 -27.89 -1.59
N ASN A 156 7.83 -28.25 -1.25
CA ASN A 156 8.46 -29.55 -1.48
C ASN A 156 8.37 -30.41 -0.23
#